data_c3893394ad2120259e159b68d3bdb618
#
_entry.id   c3893394ad2120259e159b68d3bdb618
#
_cell.length_a   1.000
_cell.length_b   1.000
_cell.length_c   1.000
_cell.angle_alpha   90.00
_cell.angle_beta   90.00
_cell.angle_gamma   90.00
#
_symmetry.space_group_name_H-M   'P 1'
#
loop_
_entity.id
_entity.type
_entity.pdbx_description
1 polymer ?
#
loop_
_entity_poly.entity_id
_entity_poly.type
_entity_poly.pdbx_seq_one_letter_code
_entity_poly.pdbx_strand_id
1 'polypeptide(L)'
;MDAPITIRTATSEDAARLNELHIASVRALCSGHYTPEIIEGWLLGRTPDGYLEPIRRAAIFVAESDGEIVGFGEAGPGVVIAVYVERSMVGLGIGRRILQHALALARRAGCNPVMVESTLNASAFYRRHGFREVNRASVKRNHVEVPIVVMRHDAAA
;
A
#
# COMPACT_ATOMS: atom_id res chain seq x y z
N MET A 1 -19.00 5.91 -18.81
CA MET A 1 -17.99 4.88 -19.06
C MET A 1 -16.76 5.18 -18.23
N ASP A 2 -16.38 4.24 -17.38
CA ASP A 2 -15.21 4.46 -16.55
C ASP A 2 -13.94 4.45 -17.40
N ALA A 3 -13.03 5.38 -17.14
CA ALA A 3 -11.76 5.42 -17.83
C ALA A 3 -10.94 4.17 -17.49
N PRO A 4 -10.19 3.61 -18.45
CA PRO A 4 -9.37 2.44 -18.18
C PRO A 4 -8.28 2.76 -17.17
N ILE A 5 -7.96 1.76 -16.33
CA ILE A 5 -6.89 1.85 -15.36
C ILE A 5 -5.64 1.20 -15.95
N THR A 6 -4.53 1.92 -15.94
CA THR A 6 -3.23 1.38 -16.34
C THR A 6 -2.29 1.39 -15.14
N ILE A 7 -1.40 0.39 -15.07
CA ILE A 7 -0.40 0.30 -14.01
C ILE A 7 0.99 0.45 -14.64
N ARG A 8 1.80 1.32 -14.08
CA ARG A 8 3.18 1.53 -14.51
C ARG A 8 4.12 1.76 -13.33
N THR A 9 5.40 1.54 -13.55
CA THR A 9 6.41 1.84 -12.53
C THR A 9 6.44 3.35 -12.27
N ALA A 10 6.58 3.75 -11.02
CA ALA A 10 6.67 5.16 -10.63
C ALA A 10 7.98 5.79 -11.05
N THR A 11 7.96 7.09 -11.33
CA THR A 11 9.15 7.89 -11.60
C THR A 11 9.28 8.98 -10.52
N SER A 12 10.43 9.63 -10.46
CA SER A 12 10.67 10.69 -9.47
C SER A 12 9.65 11.84 -9.54
N GLU A 13 9.08 12.06 -10.72
CA GLU A 13 8.05 13.09 -10.92
C GLU A 13 6.75 12.75 -10.18
N ASP A 14 6.54 11.50 -9.83
CA ASP A 14 5.32 11.06 -9.13
C ASP A 14 5.40 11.28 -7.62
N ALA A 15 6.58 11.55 -7.07
CA ALA A 15 6.82 11.55 -5.62
C ALA A 15 5.86 12.48 -4.85
N ALA A 16 5.60 13.67 -5.36
CA ALA A 16 4.70 14.63 -4.71
C ALA A 16 3.27 14.07 -4.63
N ARG A 17 2.78 13.47 -5.71
CA ARG A 17 1.44 12.87 -5.74
C ARG A 17 1.34 11.65 -4.85
N LEU A 18 2.38 10.82 -4.80
CA LEU A 18 2.43 9.67 -3.89
C LEU A 18 2.31 10.10 -2.44
N ASN A 19 3.05 11.13 -2.06
CA ASN A 19 3.01 11.67 -0.70
C ASN A 19 1.62 12.20 -0.35
N GLU A 20 1.02 12.99 -1.22
CA GLU A 20 -0.33 13.52 -1.05
C GLU A 20 -1.35 12.41 -0.90
N LEU A 21 -1.34 11.42 -1.78
CA LEU A 21 -2.28 10.32 -1.78
C LEU A 21 -2.14 9.45 -0.54
N HIS A 22 -0.90 9.16 -0.13
CA HIS A 22 -0.62 8.37 1.05
C HIS A 22 -1.18 9.04 2.31
N ILE A 23 -0.86 10.33 2.50
CA ILE A 23 -1.33 11.09 3.67
C ILE A 23 -2.85 11.15 3.69
N ALA A 24 -3.47 11.50 2.56
CA ALA A 24 -4.92 11.59 2.47
C ALA A 24 -5.60 10.24 2.74
N SER A 25 -5.03 9.15 2.23
CA SER A 25 -5.57 7.80 2.44
C SER A 25 -5.50 7.37 3.89
N VAL A 26 -4.38 7.60 4.56
CA VAL A 26 -4.24 7.26 5.99
C VAL A 26 -5.25 8.04 6.82
N ARG A 27 -5.37 9.34 6.59
CA ARG A 27 -6.33 10.18 7.32
C ARG A 27 -7.78 9.77 7.09
N ALA A 28 -8.13 9.44 5.86
CA ALA A 28 -9.50 9.10 5.50
C ALA A 28 -9.89 7.68 5.91
N LEU A 29 -9.00 6.70 5.68
CA LEU A 29 -9.35 5.29 5.82
C LEU A 29 -8.96 4.68 7.16
N CYS A 30 -8.00 5.28 7.86
CA CYS A 30 -7.54 4.76 9.14
C CYS A 30 -8.24 5.41 10.35
N SER A 31 -8.97 6.50 10.16
CA SER A 31 -9.56 7.29 11.25
C SER A 31 -10.56 6.51 12.13
N GLY A 32 -11.19 5.49 11.59
CA GLY A 32 -12.11 4.63 12.35
C GLY A 32 -11.41 3.52 13.15
N HIS A 33 -10.11 3.32 12.98
CA HIS A 33 -9.35 2.21 13.57
C HIS A 33 -8.16 2.67 14.41
N TYR A 34 -7.76 3.91 14.29
CA TYR A 34 -6.63 4.50 15.00
C TYR A 34 -7.01 5.86 15.58
N THR A 35 -6.39 6.21 16.69
CA THR A 35 -6.61 7.53 17.31
C THR A 35 -5.98 8.63 16.44
N PRO A 36 -6.48 9.87 16.53
CA PRO A 36 -5.83 10.99 15.84
C PRO A 36 -4.34 11.15 16.19
N GLU A 37 -3.97 10.89 17.45
CA GLU A 37 -2.57 10.94 17.88
C GLU A 37 -1.71 9.95 17.14
N ILE A 38 -2.18 8.71 16.99
CA ILE A 38 -1.45 7.68 16.25
C ILE A 38 -1.31 8.08 14.78
N ILE A 39 -2.40 8.52 14.15
CA ILE A 39 -2.40 8.92 12.74
C ILE A 39 -1.41 10.06 12.50
N GLU A 40 -1.50 11.12 13.27
CA GLU A 40 -0.63 12.28 13.05
C GLU A 40 0.83 11.99 13.41
N GLY A 41 1.08 11.20 14.45
CA GLY A 41 2.44 10.74 14.77
C GLY A 41 3.04 9.85 13.68
N TRP A 42 2.23 8.98 13.11
CA TRP A 42 2.63 8.11 12.00
C TRP A 42 3.01 8.93 10.75
N LEU A 43 2.22 9.96 10.43
CA LEU A 43 2.43 10.79 9.25
C LEU A 43 3.47 11.89 9.44
N LEU A 44 3.93 12.11 10.67
CA LEU A 44 4.85 13.19 10.98
C LEU A 44 6.13 13.09 10.15
N GLY A 45 6.50 14.21 9.53
CA GLY A 45 7.75 14.30 8.76
C GLY A 45 7.72 13.68 7.37
N ARG A 46 6.57 13.20 6.90
CA ARG A 46 6.48 12.66 5.54
C ARG A 46 6.60 13.77 4.51
N THR A 47 7.49 13.55 3.55
CA THR A 47 7.74 14.45 2.43
C THR A 47 7.87 13.62 1.15
N PRO A 48 7.76 14.26 -0.03
CA PRO A 48 7.97 13.54 -1.30
C PRO A 48 9.31 12.81 -1.39
N ASP A 49 10.35 13.33 -0.76
CA ASP A 49 11.68 12.71 -0.80
C ASP A 49 11.71 11.29 -0.25
N GLY A 50 10.80 10.95 0.66
CA GLY A 50 10.72 9.61 1.24
C GLY A 50 10.39 8.51 0.23
N TYR A 51 9.89 8.86 -0.94
CA TYR A 51 9.53 7.90 -1.99
C TYR A 51 10.65 7.69 -3.02
N LEU A 52 11.68 8.54 -3.03
CA LEU A 52 12.71 8.52 -4.08
C LEU A 52 13.55 7.25 -4.08
N GLU A 53 13.92 6.74 -2.92
CA GLU A 53 14.71 5.51 -2.82
C GLU A 53 13.95 4.28 -3.34
N PRO A 54 12.72 3.99 -2.86
CA PRO A 54 11.96 2.87 -3.43
C PRO A 54 11.59 3.08 -4.90
N ILE A 55 11.40 4.32 -5.36
CA ILE A 55 11.21 4.59 -6.79
C ILE A 55 12.45 4.18 -7.58
N ARG A 56 13.63 4.55 -7.09
CA ARG A 56 14.91 4.19 -7.76
C ARG A 56 15.08 2.68 -7.88
N ARG A 57 14.62 1.93 -6.89
CA ARG A 57 14.68 0.46 -6.90
C ARG A 57 13.55 -0.20 -7.72
N ALA A 58 12.70 0.60 -8.36
CA ALA A 58 11.52 0.13 -9.09
C ALA A 58 10.55 -0.66 -8.18
N ALA A 59 10.49 -0.31 -6.90
CA ALA A 59 9.63 -0.96 -5.92
C ALA A 59 8.22 -0.35 -5.86
N ILE A 60 8.03 0.87 -6.39
CA ILE A 60 6.74 1.56 -6.39
C ILE A 60 6.17 1.59 -7.81
N PHE A 61 4.87 1.33 -7.91
CA PHE A 61 4.11 1.41 -9.16
C PHE A 61 2.81 2.14 -8.91
N VAL A 62 2.29 2.80 -9.93
CA VAL A 62 1.10 3.65 -9.83
C VAL A 62 -0.02 3.12 -10.73
N ALA A 63 -1.25 3.36 -10.29
CA ALA A 63 -2.45 3.14 -11.09
C ALA A 63 -2.92 4.49 -11.60
N GLU A 64 -3.10 4.61 -12.91
CA GLU A 64 -3.54 5.84 -13.56
C GLU A 64 -4.91 5.66 -14.22
N SER A 65 -5.69 6.72 -14.17
CA SER A 65 -6.95 6.88 -14.89
C SER A 65 -6.95 8.27 -15.50
N ASP A 66 -7.10 8.35 -16.81
CA ASP A 66 -7.07 9.64 -17.55
C ASP A 66 -5.83 10.48 -17.24
N GLY A 67 -4.67 9.85 -17.14
CA GLY A 67 -3.40 10.54 -16.86
C GLY A 67 -3.22 10.97 -15.42
N GLU A 68 -4.16 10.66 -14.53
CA GLU A 68 -4.07 10.99 -13.11
C GLU A 68 -3.79 9.75 -12.28
N ILE A 69 -2.91 9.88 -11.29
CA ILE A 69 -2.63 8.79 -10.35
C ILE A 69 -3.79 8.69 -9.36
N VAL A 70 -4.42 7.51 -9.33
CA VAL A 70 -5.56 7.22 -8.46
C VAL A 70 -5.24 6.15 -7.41
N GLY A 71 -4.05 5.62 -7.44
CA GLY A 71 -3.58 4.65 -6.45
C GLY A 71 -2.13 4.28 -6.68
N PHE A 72 -1.52 3.62 -5.72
CA PHE A 72 -0.17 3.10 -5.88
C PHE A 72 0.07 1.91 -4.97
N GLY A 73 1.11 1.16 -5.30
CA GLY A 73 1.58 0.06 -4.48
C GLY A 73 3.09 0.06 -4.37
N GLU A 74 3.57 -0.63 -3.36
CA GLU A 74 4.98 -0.86 -3.15
C GLU A 74 5.20 -2.31 -2.75
N ALA A 75 6.22 -2.95 -3.34
CA ALA A 75 6.56 -4.33 -3.02
C ALA A 75 8.07 -4.53 -3.10
N GLY A 76 8.57 -5.43 -2.30
CA GLY A 76 9.94 -5.92 -2.36
C GLY A 76 9.94 -7.45 -2.39
N PRO A 77 11.13 -8.09 -2.40
CA PRO A 77 11.19 -9.56 -2.40
C PRO A 77 10.45 -10.14 -1.18
N GLY A 78 9.42 -10.93 -1.44
CA GLY A 78 8.66 -11.62 -0.40
C GLY A 78 7.73 -10.74 0.43
N VAL A 79 7.54 -9.46 0.06
CA VAL A 79 6.72 -8.57 0.89
C VAL A 79 5.94 -7.58 0.03
N VAL A 80 4.66 -7.40 0.39
CA VAL A 80 3.84 -6.27 -0.06
C VAL A 80 3.96 -5.20 1.01
N ILE A 81 4.41 -4.01 0.64
CA ILE A 81 4.68 -2.93 1.58
C ILE A 81 3.49 -1.98 1.69
N ALA A 82 2.86 -1.65 0.56
CA ALA A 82 1.76 -0.69 0.55
C ALA A 82 0.80 -0.96 -0.61
N VAL A 83 -0.49 -0.71 -0.36
CA VAL A 83 -1.53 -0.61 -1.39
C VAL A 83 -2.44 0.53 -0.95
N TYR A 84 -2.47 1.60 -1.72
CA TYR A 84 -3.30 2.76 -1.44
C TYR A 84 -4.12 3.14 -2.66
N VAL A 85 -5.39 3.48 -2.44
CA VAL A 85 -6.32 3.92 -3.49
C VAL A 85 -6.94 5.23 -3.05
N GLU A 86 -7.07 6.18 -3.98
CA GLU A 86 -7.76 7.42 -3.69
C GLU A 86 -9.17 7.13 -3.18
N ARG A 87 -9.59 7.85 -2.13
CA ARG A 87 -10.84 7.58 -1.43
C ARG A 87 -12.05 7.54 -2.38
N SER A 88 -12.12 8.47 -3.33
CA SER A 88 -13.24 8.53 -4.28
C SER A 88 -13.28 7.37 -5.28
N MET A 89 -12.19 6.62 -5.38
CA MET A 89 -12.04 5.51 -6.33
C MET A 89 -12.07 4.13 -5.66
N VAL A 90 -12.32 4.08 -4.36
CA VAL A 90 -12.42 2.82 -3.62
C VAL A 90 -13.66 2.04 -4.06
N GLY A 91 -13.55 0.72 -4.14
CA GLY A 91 -14.66 -0.14 -4.55
C GLY A 91 -14.79 -0.38 -6.04
N LEU A 92 -13.86 0.12 -6.85
CA LEU A 92 -13.86 -0.03 -8.31
C LEU A 92 -12.87 -1.07 -8.83
N GLY A 93 -12.29 -1.88 -7.93
CA GLY A 93 -11.34 -2.93 -8.31
C GLY A 93 -9.90 -2.46 -8.51
N ILE A 94 -9.60 -1.20 -8.25
CA ILE A 94 -8.24 -0.64 -8.42
C ILE A 94 -7.29 -1.27 -7.42
N GLY A 95 -7.68 -1.38 -6.15
CA GLY A 95 -6.87 -2.00 -5.11
C GLY A 95 -6.49 -3.44 -5.44
N ARG A 96 -7.43 -4.20 -5.99
CA ARG A 96 -7.19 -5.58 -6.43
C ARG A 96 -6.11 -5.63 -7.51
N ARG A 97 -6.18 -4.75 -8.49
CA ARG A 97 -5.20 -4.72 -9.59
C ARG A 97 -3.81 -4.32 -9.08
N ILE A 98 -3.76 -3.36 -8.17
CA ILE A 98 -2.50 -2.95 -7.53
C ILE A 98 -1.91 -4.12 -6.74
N LEU A 99 -2.73 -4.81 -5.96
CA LEU A 99 -2.28 -5.96 -5.17
C LEU A 99 -1.77 -7.10 -6.06
N GLN A 100 -2.45 -7.40 -7.16
CA GLN A 100 -2.00 -8.42 -8.10
C GLN A 100 -0.62 -8.09 -8.66
N HIS A 101 -0.37 -6.83 -8.99
CA HIS A 101 0.93 -6.37 -9.47
C HIS A 101 2.00 -6.48 -8.36
N ALA A 102 1.65 -6.08 -7.13
CA ALA A 102 2.53 -6.19 -5.98
C ALA A 102 2.94 -7.64 -5.71
N LEU A 103 1.98 -8.57 -5.76
CA LEU A 103 2.26 -9.99 -5.57
C LEU A 103 3.20 -10.54 -6.64
N ALA A 104 3.01 -10.13 -7.89
CA ALA A 104 3.90 -10.55 -8.98
C ALA A 104 5.33 -10.06 -8.74
N LEU A 105 5.49 -8.81 -8.32
CA LEU A 105 6.80 -8.27 -7.97
C LEU A 105 7.44 -8.99 -6.79
N ALA A 106 6.66 -9.22 -5.72
CA ALA A 106 7.15 -9.87 -4.51
C ALA A 106 7.63 -11.31 -4.78
N ARG A 107 7.06 -11.97 -5.78
CA ARG A 107 7.40 -13.37 -6.12
C ARG A 107 8.49 -13.52 -7.16
N ARG A 108 8.94 -12.48 -7.81
CA ARG A 108 9.96 -12.55 -8.87
C ARG A 108 11.25 -13.25 -8.44
N ALA A 109 11.62 -13.13 -7.19
CA ALA A 109 12.83 -13.78 -6.66
C ALA A 109 12.57 -15.19 -6.12
N GLY A 110 11.41 -15.80 -6.46
CA GLY A 110 11.03 -17.12 -5.96
C GLY A 110 10.56 -17.11 -4.51
N CYS A 111 10.23 -15.95 -3.98
CA CYS A 111 9.80 -15.81 -2.58
C CYS A 111 8.39 -16.35 -2.37
N ASN A 112 8.25 -17.21 -1.37
CA ASN A 112 6.97 -17.78 -0.94
C ASN A 112 7.10 -18.23 0.52
N PRO A 113 6.25 -17.80 1.45
CA PRO A 113 5.08 -16.92 1.24
C PRO A 113 5.43 -15.46 1.01
N VAL A 114 4.43 -14.69 0.57
CA VAL A 114 4.51 -13.24 0.55
C VAL A 114 3.83 -12.69 1.80
N MET A 115 4.50 -11.80 2.49
CA MET A 115 4.03 -11.21 3.74
C MET A 115 3.51 -9.79 3.53
N VAL A 116 2.65 -9.34 4.43
CA VAL A 116 2.22 -7.94 4.53
C VAL A 116 2.01 -7.57 6.00
N GLU A 117 2.41 -6.36 6.35
CA GLU A 117 2.04 -5.74 7.62
C GLU A 117 0.83 -4.84 7.35
N SER A 118 -0.36 -5.41 7.50
CA SER A 118 -1.61 -4.73 7.15
C SER A 118 -2.03 -3.74 8.23
N THR A 119 -2.51 -2.57 7.82
CA THR A 119 -3.25 -1.72 8.75
C THR A 119 -4.53 -2.44 9.18
N LEU A 120 -5.10 -2.04 10.32
CA LEU A 120 -6.28 -2.69 10.88
C LEU A 120 -7.48 -2.58 9.93
N ASN A 121 -7.63 -1.44 9.25
CA ASN A 121 -8.73 -1.22 8.31
C ASN A 121 -8.59 -2.01 7.00
N ALA A 122 -7.37 -2.39 6.62
CA ALA A 122 -7.11 -3.06 5.35
C ALA A 122 -7.08 -4.58 5.45
N SER A 123 -7.08 -5.15 6.65
CA SER A 123 -6.95 -6.61 6.83
C SER A 123 -8.05 -7.39 6.12
N ALA A 124 -9.28 -6.90 6.11
CA ALA A 124 -10.38 -7.56 5.40
C ALA A 124 -10.14 -7.58 3.89
N PHE A 125 -9.59 -6.51 3.33
CA PHE A 125 -9.21 -6.45 1.92
C PHE A 125 -8.18 -7.52 1.57
N TYR A 126 -7.11 -7.62 2.36
CA TYR A 126 -6.09 -8.64 2.13
C TYR A 126 -6.65 -10.06 2.28
N ARG A 127 -7.52 -10.26 3.29
CA ARG A 127 -8.14 -11.57 3.51
C ARG A 127 -8.98 -12.01 2.30
N ARG A 128 -9.74 -11.08 1.70
CA ARG A 128 -10.54 -11.37 0.51
C ARG A 128 -9.68 -11.77 -0.69
N HIS A 129 -8.41 -11.39 -0.69
CA HIS A 129 -7.49 -11.67 -1.79
C HIS A 129 -6.44 -12.74 -1.45
N GLY A 130 -6.76 -13.62 -0.51
CA GLY A 130 -5.97 -14.82 -0.28
C GLY A 130 -4.92 -14.73 0.83
N PHE A 131 -4.85 -13.61 1.54
CA PHE A 131 -4.00 -13.50 2.73
C PHE A 131 -4.71 -14.07 3.95
N ARG A 132 -3.95 -14.65 4.86
CA ARG A 132 -4.44 -15.09 6.17
C ARG A 132 -3.65 -14.44 7.28
N GLU A 133 -4.30 -14.22 8.41
CA GLU A 133 -3.66 -13.62 9.57
C GLU A 133 -2.66 -14.60 10.19
N VAL A 134 -1.46 -14.13 10.50
CA VAL A 134 -0.42 -14.88 11.20
C VAL A 134 -0.41 -14.46 12.67
N ASN A 135 -0.28 -13.16 12.93
CA ASN A 135 -0.31 -12.61 14.29
C ASN A 135 -0.58 -11.11 14.23
N ARG A 136 -0.84 -10.54 15.38
CA ARG A 136 -0.95 -9.10 15.56
C ARG A 136 0.31 -8.57 16.19
N ALA A 137 0.71 -7.37 15.76
CA ALA A 137 1.94 -6.74 16.20
C ALA A 137 1.77 -5.22 16.20
N SER A 138 2.82 -4.51 16.57
CA SER A 138 2.88 -3.06 16.42
C SER A 138 4.20 -2.71 15.76
N VAL A 139 4.16 -1.66 14.93
CA VAL A 139 5.37 -1.12 14.31
C VAL A 139 5.55 0.31 14.79
N LYS A 140 6.79 0.70 15.02
CA LYS A 140 7.08 2.06 15.45
C LYS A 140 7.18 2.98 14.24
N ARG A 141 6.43 4.07 14.27
CA ARG A 141 6.48 5.13 13.26
C ARG A 141 6.68 6.44 14.00
N ASN A 142 7.87 7.04 13.85
CA ASN A 142 8.26 8.21 14.63
C ASN A 142 8.15 7.89 16.14
N HIS A 143 7.35 8.63 16.89
CA HIS A 143 7.18 8.41 18.34
C HIS A 143 5.94 7.58 18.71
N VAL A 144 5.22 7.05 17.72
CA VAL A 144 4.00 6.29 17.99
C VAL A 144 4.15 4.82 17.62
N GLU A 145 3.44 3.97 18.37
CA GLU A 145 3.27 2.55 18.05
C GLU A 145 2.00 2.39 17.23
N VAL A 146 2.12 1.81 16.04
CA VAL A 146 0.98 1.59 15.13
C VAL A 146 0.63 0.11 15.15
N PRO A 147 -0.53 -0.27 15.72
CA PRO A 147 -0.98 -1.66 15.65
C PRO A 147 -1.21 -2.12 14.21
N ILE A 148 -0.76 -3.32 13.91
CA ILE A 148 -0.90 -3.91 12.58
C ILE A 148 -1.29 -5.38 12.69
N VAL A 149 -1.71 -5.94 11.56
CA VAL A 149 -1.97 -7.38 11.42
C VAL A 149 -0.91 -7.93 10.46
N VAL A 150 -0.13 -8.89 10.92
CA VAL A 150 0.84 -9.58 10.06
C VAL A 150 0.07 -10.67 9.31
N MET A 151 0.13 -10.64 7.99
CA MET A 151 -0.60 -11.57 7.15
C MET A 151 0.32 -12.21 6.11
N ARG A 152 -0.07 -13.39 5.63
CA ARG A 152 0.71 -14.11 4.62
C ARG A 152 -0.18 -14.61 3.49
N HIS A 153 0.41 -14.66 2.31
CA HIS A 153 -0.21 -15.20 1.10
C HIS A 153 0.70 -16.30 0.56
N ASP A 154 0.17 -17.52 0.52
CA ASP A 154 0.91 -18.66 -0.02
C ASP A 154 0.60 -18.82 -1.51
N ALA A 155 1.63 -19.17 -2.30
CA ALA A 155 1.41 -19.48 -3.70
C ALA A 155 0.52 -20.71 -3.81
N ALA A 156 -0.34 -20.73 -4.82
CA ALA A 156 -1.12 -21.93 -5.14
C ALA A 156 -0.16 -23.07 -5.48
N ALA A 157 -0.47 -24.24 -4.96
CA ALA A 157 0.31 -25.46 -5.24
C ALA A 157 0.14 -25.88 -6.72
#